data_9d1f00b0b505ac782087eec9a20b26f4
#
_entry.id   9d1f00b0b505ac782087eec9a20b26f4
#
_cell.length_a   1.000
_cell.length_b   1.000
_cell.length_c   1.000
_cell.angle_alpha   90.00
_cell.angle_beta   90.00
_cell.angle_gamma   90.00
#
_symmetry.space_group_name_H-M   'P 1'
#
loop_
_entity.id
_entity.type
_entity.pdbx_description
1 polymer ?
#
loop_
_entity_poly.entity_id
_entity_poly.type
_entity_poly.pdbx_seq_one_letter_code
_entity_poly.pdbx_strand_id
1 'polypeptide(L)'
;MGRKRNQGKARKAAKSKAREAAEGEREHNNIDQTTDANGRQQSPADQMQRLVSRHDTTITCKHGFEQTDMRVRATCSEFVTAFRDAISNVVKCSGGGADISICLVEATKATKEEFADVWNDSTKMDIVISFLLRIGTRYVMEDNNAAWDIAYMARFLEQYAAVKLKQTQALINWSKIFQLNPIRGDDHTLVNFFRKRIPCSCLDDKYEQVKSITKMGICYNLHCNFPDRMVERSRTMYCSRCRGATYCSRECQKADWSEHKEICNHRDSIIAEFEAKKERS
;
A
#
# COMPACT_ATOMS: atom_id res chain seq x y z
N MET A 1 -19.94 46.89 -5.21
CA MET A 1 -19.89 45.45 -4.91
C MET A 1 -18.67 44.71 -5.53
N GLY A 2 -17.55 45.33 -5.83
CA GLY A 2 -16.41 44.74 -6.58
C GLY A 2 -15.21 44.23 -5.78
N ARG A 3 -15.05 44.57 -4.48
CA ARG A 3 -13.82 44.26 -3.71
C ARG A 3 -13.67 42.79 -3.23
N LYS A 4 -14.74 42.02 -3.05
CA LYS A 4 -14.67 40.63 -2.56
C LYS A 4 -14.22 39.59 -3.60
N ARG A 5 -14.35 39.88 -4.91
CA ARG A 5 -13.92 38.94 -5.99
C ARG A 5 -12.42 38.87 -6.20
N ASN A 6 -11.67 39.93 -5.91
CA ASN A 6 -10.22 39.97 -6.13
C ASN A 6 -9.40 39.25 -5.03
N GLN A 7 -9.89 39.18 -3.81
CA GLN A 7 -9.20 38.47 -2.72
C GLN A 7 -9.20 36.95 -2.89
N GLY A 8 -10.24 36.39 -3.53
CA GLY A 8 -10.29 34.96 -3.84
C GLY A 8 -9.29 34.52 -4.88
N LYS A 9 -9.04 35.35 -5.91
CA LYS A 9 -8.05 35.06 -6.95
C LYS A 9 -6.61 35.14 -6.44
N ALA A 10 -6.29 36.13 -5.61
CA ALA A 10 -4.97 36.27 -5.00
C ALA A 10 -4.61 35.10 -4.06
N ARG A 11 -5.59 34.62 -3.26
CA ARG A 11 -5.40 33.45 -2.40
C ARG A 11 -5.22 32.13 -3.17
N LYS A 12 -5.92 31.96 -4.33
CA LYS A 12 -5.72 30.79 -5.19
C LYS A 12 -4.34 30.80 -5.87
N ALA A 13 -3.87 31.95 -6.34
CA ALA A 13 -2.55 32.10 -6.95
C ALA A 13 -1.40 31.87 -5.97
N ALA A 14 -1.52 32.36 -4.72
CA ALA A 14 -0.54 32.12 -3.68
C ALA A 14 -0.47 30.63 -3.27
N LYS A 15 -1.62 29.93 -3.23
CA LYS A 15 -1.70 28.51 -2.92
C LYS A 15 -1.14 27.62 -4.04
N SER A 16 -1.28 28.03 -5.32
CA SER A 16 -0.68 27.36 -6.46
C SER A 16 0.85 27.48 -6.45
N LYS A 17 1.39 28.68 -6.23
CA LYS A 17 2.85 28.89 -6.14
C LYS A 17 3.51 28.17 -4.97
N ALA A 18 2.83 28.10 -3.80
CA ALA A 18 3.33 27.34 -2.66
C ALA A 18 3.35 25.82 -2.92
N ARG A 19 2.42 25.32 -3.75
CA ARG A 19 2.34 23.91 -4.14
C ARG A 19 3.42 23.55 -5.16
N GLU A 20 3.66 24.39 -6.15
CA GLU A 20 4.75 24.21 -7.14
C GLU A 20 6.14 24.25 -6.49
N ALA A 21 6.35 25.13 -5.49
CA ALA A 21 7.59 25.16 -4.74
C ALA A 21 7.81 23.89 -3.89
N ALA A 22 6.74 23.36 -3.29
CA ALA A 22 6.81 22.11 -2.51
C ALA A 22 6.99 20.87 -3.38
N GLU A 23 6.47 20.88 -4.62
CA GLU A 23 6.67 19.78 -5.60
C GLU A 23 8.10 19.80 -6.15
N GLY A 24 8.69 20.96 -6.42
CA GLY A 24 10.10 21.09 -6.87
C GLY A 24 11.11 20.62 -5.81
N GLU A 25 10.87 20.89 -4.53
CA GLU A 25 11.72 20.39 -3.45
C GLU A 25 11.58 18.87 -3.22
N ARG A 26 10.42 18.27 -3.53
CA ARG A 26 10.18 16.82 -3.43
C ARG A 26 10.88 16.02 -4.54
N GLU A 27 10.97 16.54 -5.75
CA GLU A 27 11.71 15.87 -6.84
C GLU A 27 13.22 15.86 -6.60
N HIS A 28 13.78 16.89 -5.98
CA HIS A 28 15.22 16.97 -5.71
C HIS A 28 15.68 16.04 -4.57
N ASN A 29 14.80 15.74 -3.60
CA ASN A 29 15.13 14.86 -2.46
C ASN A 29 14.97 13.36 -2.75
N ASN A 30 14.40 12.97 -3.89
CA ASN A 30 14.08 11.55 -4.17
C ASN A 30 15.17 10.80 -4.97
N ILE A 31 16.23 11.49 -5.41
CA ILE A 31 17.27 10.88 -6.27
C ILE A 31 18.46 10.32 -5.47
N ASP A 32 18.66 10.72 -4.20
CA ASP A 32 19.95 10.53 -3.52
C ASP A 32 19.99 9.44 -2.43
N GLN A 33 18.93 8.64 -2.24
CA GLN A 33 18.90 7.68 -1.11
C GLN A 33 19.07 6.19 -1.50
N THR A 34 19.20 5.87 -2.77
CA THR A 34 19.26 4.47 -3.27
C THR A 34 20.66 3.95 -3.58
N THR A 35 21.69 4.78 -3.49
CA THR A 35 23.06 4.38 -3.74
C THR A 35 23.90 4.41 -2.45
N ASP A 36 24.80 3.43 -2.28
CA ASP A 36 25.80 3.43 -1.22
C ASP A 36 26.91 4.47 -1.51
N ALA A 37 27.83 4.63 -0.56
CA ALA A 37 28.98 5.54 -0.71
C ALA A 37 29.87 5.23 -1.93
N ASN A 38 29.66 4.10 -2.59
CA ASN A 38 30.37 3.62 -3.77
C ASN A 38 29.52 3.66 -5.05
N GLY A 39 28.32 4.30 -5.02
CA GLY A 39 27.43 4.44 -6.18
C GLY A 39 26.71 3.15 -6.60
N ARG A 40 26.70 2.10 -5.77
CA ARG A 40 25.97 0.87 -6.03
C ARG A 40 24.51 1.00 -5.60
N GLN A 41 23.59 0.61 -6.46
CA GLN A 41 22.18 0.45 -6.09
C GLN A 41 22.06 -0.55 -4.94
N GLN A 42 21.49 -0.10 -3.82
CA GLN A 42 21.26 -0.94 -2.65
C GLN A 42 20.14 -1.92 -2.92
N SER A 43 20.34 -3.16 -2.53
CA SER A 43 19.27 -4.15 -2.60
C SER A 43 18.11 -3.76 -1.67
N PRO A 44 16.86 -4.16 -1.97
CA PRO A 44 15.72 -3.98 -1.06
C PRO A 44 15.97 -4.55 0.34
N ALA A 45 16.73 -5.63 0.44
CA ALA A 45 17.15 -6.24 1.69
C ALA A 45 18.07 -5.31 2.49
N ASP A 46 19.07 -4.68 1.85
CA ASP A 46 19.98 -3.74 2.52
C ASP A 46 19.24 -2.49 3.01
N GLN A 47 18.28 -2.00 2.23
CA GLN A 47 17.42 -0.88 2.64
C GLN A 47 16.57 -1.25 3.86
N MET A 48 15.97 -2.45 3.85
CA MET A 48 15.18 -2.98 4.95
C MET A 48 16.05 -3.17 6.21
N GLN A 49 17.23 -3.75 6.04
CA GLN A 49 18.20 -3.97 7.13
C GLN A 49 18.66 -2.65 7.76
N ARG A 50 18.94 -1.62 6.95
CA ARG A 50 19.29 -0.27 7.44
C ARG A 50 18.15 0.37 8.21
N LEU A 51 16.92 0.21 7.75
CA LEU A 51 15.75 0.70 8.43
C LEU A 51 15.59 0.04 9.80
N VAL A 52 15.75 -1.26 9.88
CA VAL A 52 15.72 -2.01 11.13
C VAL A 52 16.84 -1.55 12.08
N SER A 53 18.08 -1.41 11.56
CA SER A 53 19.24 -1.00 12.36
C SER A 53 19.17 0.44 12.89
N ARG A 54 18.61 1.37 12.12
CA ARG A 54 18.44 2.77 12.55
C ARG A 54 17.44 2.93 13.70
N HIS A 55 16.55 1.96 13.90
CA HIS A 55 15.53 2.02 14.95
C HIS A 55 16.05 1.77 16.36
N ASP A 56 17.20 1.15 16.50
CA ASP A 56 17.65 0.69 17.82
C ASP A 56 18.14 1.81 18.76
N THR A 57 18.30 3.05 18.29
CA THR A 57 19.07 4.02 19.07
C THR A 57 18.32 5.21 19.67
N THR A 58 17.07 5.52 19.27
CA THR A 58 16.52 6.84 19.68
C THR A 58 15.01 6.96 19.91
N ILE A 59 14.19 5.91 19.84
CA ILE A 59 12.75 6.13 19.79
C ILE A 59 12.03 5.61 21.04
N THR A 60 11.58 6.53 21.87
CA THR A 60 10.63 6.32 22.98
C THR A 60 9.20 6.04 22.53
N CYS A 61 8.95 5.96 21.24
CA CYS A 61 7.63 5.84 20.66
C CYS A 61 7.25 4.36 20.41
N LYS A 62 5.97 4.01 20.57
CA LYS A 62 5.44 2.64 20.41
C LYS A 62 5.61 2.01 19.02
N HIS A 63 5.96 2.80 18.00
CA HIS A 63 6.30 2.29 16.68
C HIS A 63 7.77 1.86 16.55
N GLY A 64 8.60 2.13 17.57
CA GLY A 64 9.94 1.57 17.65
C GLY A 64 9.91 0.05 17.75
N PHE A 65 10.99 -0.60 17.33
CA PHE A 65 11.18 -2.01 17.66
C PHE A 65 11.63 -2.06 19.12
N GLU A 66 10.77 -2.57 19.99
CA GLU A 66 11.20 -3.01 21.32
C GLU A 66 12.34 -4.03 21.13
N GLN A 67 13.12 -4.31 22.16
CA GLN A 67 14.24 -5.27 22.13
C GLN A 67 13.78 -6.67 21.69
N THR A 68 13.35 -6.78 20.44
CA THR A 68 12.96 -8.04 19.83
C THR A 68 14.23 -8.77 19.43
N ASP A 69 14.30 -10.05 19.69
CA ASP A 69 15.42 -10.91 19.31
C ASP A 69 15.85 -10.63 17.86
N MET A 70 17.12 -10.34 17.65
CA MET A 70 17.67 -10.04 16.32
C MET A 70 17.38 -11.15 15.31
N ARG A 71 17.30 -12.41 15.73
CA ARG A 71 16.94 -13.54 14.86
C ARG A 71 15.52 -13.43 14.33
N VAL A 72 14.58 -13.07 15.20
CA VAL A 72 13.16 -12.86 14.80
C VAL A 72 13.06 -11.73 13.78
N ARG A 73 13.82 -10.64 13.97
CA ARG A 73 13.86 -9.54 13.00
C ARG A 73 14.45 -9.97 11.67
N ALA A 74 15.52 -10.76 11.67
CA ALA A 74 16.14 -11.26 10.45
C ALA A 74 15.13 -12.12 9.66
N THR A 75 14.50 -13.10 10.29
CA THR A 75 13.48 -13.96 9.64
C THR A 75 12.30 -13.15 9.10
N CYS A 76 11.79 -12.16 9.86
CA CYS A 76 10.74 -11.27 9.37
C CYS A 76 11.20 -10.46 8.14
N SER A 77 12.43 -9.95 8.16
CA SER A 77 12.98 -9.18 7.04
C SER A 77 13.15 -10.04 5.79
N GLU A 78 13.64 -11.27 5.93
CA GLU A 78 13.78 -12.23 4.84
C GLU A 78 12.43 -12.57 4.21
N PHE A 79 11.44 -12.93 5.02
CA PHE A 79 10.08 -13.20 4.56
C PHE A 79 9.48 -11.99 3.82
N VAL A 80 9.55 -10.80 4.41
CA VAL A 80 8.98 -9.58 3.83
C VAL A 80 9.64 -9.23 2.50
N THR A 81 10.96 -9.40 2.41
CA THR A 81 11.72 -9.17 1.19
C THR A 81 11.31 -10.16 0.11
N ALA A 82 11.31 -11.46 0.40
CA ALA A 82 10.91 -12.50 -0.54
C ALA A 82 9.48 -12.32 -1.05
N PHE A 83 8.55 -11.99 -0.15
CA PHE A 83 7.15 -11.76 -0.51
C PHE A 83 6.99 -10.51 -1.39
N ARG A 84 7.69 -9.42 -1.09
CA ARG A 84 7.70 -8.19 -1.90
C ARG A 84 8.31 -8.43 -3.29
N ASP A 85 9.41 -9.16 -3.35
CA ASP A 85 10.08 -9.49 -4.62
C ASP A 85 9.19 -10.38 -5.49
N ALA A 86 8.48 -11.34 -4.89
CA ALA A 86 7.49 -12.15 -5.59
C ALA A 86 6.36 -11.29 -6.17
N ILE A 87 5.81 -10.33 -5.41
CA ILE A 87 4.82 -9.35 -5.91
C ILE A 87 5.40 -8.58 -7.10
N SER A 88 6.62 -8.05 -6.96
CA SER A 88 7.28 -7.25 -7.99
C SER A 88 7.51 -8.04 -9.28
N ASN A 89 7.85 -9.32 -9.17
CA ASN A 89 8.02 -10.21 -10.32
C ASN A 89 6.71 -10.42 -11.08
N VAL A 90 5.60 -10.63 -10.39
CA VAL A 90 4.28 -10.76 -11.02
C VAL A 90 3.92 -9.47 -11.78
N VAL A 91 4.13 -8.30 -11.16
CA VAL A 91 3.88 -7.00 -11.79
C VAL A 91 4.74 -6.81 -13.05
N LYS A 92 6.02 -7.17 -13.02
CA LYS A 92 6.92 -7.09 -14.17
C LYS A 92 6.48 -8.01 -15.30
N CYS A 93 6.14 -9.27 -14.98
CA CYS A 93 5.70 -10.26 -15.99
C CYS A 93 4.40 -9.86 -16.68
N SER A 94 3.54 -9.08 -16.01
CA SER A 94 2.26 -8.61 -16.56
C SER A 94 2.36 -7.24 -17.28
N GLY A 95 3.55 -6.73 -17.53
CA GLY A 95 3.73 -5.43 -18.17
C GLY A 95 3.23 -4.25 -17.32
N GLY A 96 3.16 -4.40 -16.00
CA GLY A 96 2.74 -3.37 -15.05
C GLY A 96 1.22 -3.28 -14.84
N GLY A 97 0.42 -4.13 -15.49
CA GLY A 97 -1.05 -4.11 -15.43
C GLY A 97 -1.68 -5.17 -14.50
N ALA A 98 -0.88 -5.87 -13.68
CA ALA A 98 -1.42 -6.92 -12.82
C ALA A 98 -2.34 -6.38 -11.73
N ASP A 99 -3.48 -7.04 -11.56
CA ASP A 99 -4.37 -6.80 -10.42
C ASP A 99 -3.66 -7.21 -9.12
N ILE A 100 -3.73 -6.36 -8.11
CA ILE A 100 -3.03 -6.58 -6.83
C ILE A 100 -3.44 -7.90 -6.14
N SER A 101 -4.68 -8.36 -6.32
CA SER A 101 -5.11 -9.64 -5.75
C SER A 101 -4.38 -10.81 -6.40
N ILE A 102 -4.16 -10.75 -7.72
CA ILE A 102 -3.37 -11.74 -8.45
C ILE A 102 -1.94 -11.72 -7.93
N CYS A 103 -1.35 -10.53 -7.81
CA CYS A 103 0.01 -10.38 -7.29
C CYS A 103 0.16 -11.00 -5.89
N LEU A 104 -0.78 -10.75 -4.99
CA LEU A 104 -0.75 -11.26 -3.63
C LEU A 104 -0.95 -12.78 -3.56
N VAL A 105 -1.85 -13.34 -4.38
CA VAL A 105 -2.07 -14.79 -4.46
C VAL A 105 -0.84 -15.51 -5.02
N GLU A 106 -0.29 -15.01 -6.12
CA GLU A 106 0.90 -15.63 -6.74
C GLU A 106 2.15 -15.49 -5.85
N ALA A 107 2.33 -14.35 -5.18
CA ALA A 107 3.41 -14.17 -4.20
C ALA A 107 3.26 -15.14 -3.02
N THR A 108 2.02 -15.41 -2.57
CA THR A 108 1.77 -16.41 -1.53
C THR A 108 2.19 -17.82 -2.00
N LYS A 109 1.84 -18.20 -3.23
CA LYS A 109 2.25 -19.48 -3.80
C LYS A 109 3.77 -19.61 -3.90
N ALA A 110 4.43 -18.56 -4.40
CA ALA A 110 5.88 -18.53 -4.60
C ALA A 110 6.69 -18.63 -3.30
N THR A 111 6.17 -18.07 -2.19
CA THR A 111 6.90 -18.02 -0.91
C THR A 111 6.44 -19.10 0.09
N LYS A 112 5.39 -19.87 -0.24
CA LYS A 112 4.75 -20.79 0.70
C LYS A 112 5.64 -21.95 1.14
N GLU A 113 6.46 -22.48 0.25
CA GLU A 113 7.33 -23.62 0.54
C GLU A 113 8.53 -23.16 1.39
N GLU A 114 9.19 -22.09 0.99
CA GLU A 114 10.38 -21.54 1.66
C GLU A 114 10.07 -21.05 3.09
N PHE A 115 8.88 -20.41 3.29
CA PHE A 115 8.45 -19.84 4.57
C PHE A 115 7.24 -20.59 5.13
N ALA A 116 7.19 -21.91 4.97
CA ALA A 116 6.05 -22.73 5.41
C ALA A 116 5.75 -22.56 6.91
N ASP A 117 6.77 -22.33 7.72
CA ASP A 117 6.67 -22.09 9.15
C ASP A 117 5.96 -20.77 9.49
N VAL A 118 6.11 -19.72 8.65
CA VAL A 118 5.38 -18.45 8.79
C VAL A 118 3.95 -18.59 8.27
N TRP A 119 3.79 -19.22 7.09
CA TRP A 119 2.48 -19.36 6.45
C TRP A 119 1.50 -20.27 7.20
N ASN A 120 1.98 -21.17 8.05
CA ASN A 120 1.16 -22.14 8.78
C ASN A 120 1.05 -21.87 10.29
N ASP A 121 1.75 -20.87 10.83
CA ASP A 121 1.75 -20.54 12.25
C ASP A 121 1.18 -19.13 12.47
N SER A 122 0.06 -19.05 13.20
CA SER A 122 -0.61 -17.77 13.47
C SER A 122 0.24 -16.82 14.32
N THR A 123 1.05 -17.35 15.23
CA THR A 123 1.92 -16.53 16.10
C THR A 123 3.04 -15.90 15.31
N LYS A 124 3.71 -16.69 14.44
CA LYS A 124 4.75 -16.17 13.55
C LYS A 124 4.20 -15.15 12.56
N MET A 125 3.01 -15.41 12.03
CA MET A 125 2.34 -14.48 11.13
C MET A 125 1.99 -13.16 11.84
N ASP A 126 1.47 -13.20 13.07
CA ASP A 126 1.18 -12.00 13.87
C ASP A 126 2.47 -11.20 14.16
N ILE A 127 3.61 -11.86 14.37
CA ILE A 127 4.92 -11.22 14.52
C ILE A 127 5.33 -10.51 13.22
N VAL A 128 5.20 -11.17 12.06
CA VAL A 128 5.49 -10.56 10.74
C VAL A 128 4.58 -9.37 10.47
N ILE A 129 3.29 -9.48 10.75
CA ILE A 129 2.34 -8.37 10.61
C ILE A 129 2.77 -7.18 11.50
N SER A 130 3.10 -7.44 12.75
CA SER A 130 3.58 -6.41 13.69
C SER A 130 4.86 -5.74 13.18
N PHE A 131 5.79 -6.51 12.64
CA PHE A 131 7.01 -6.01 12.02
C PHE A 131 6.73 -5.10 10.83
N LEU A 132 5.87 -5.54 9.89
CA LEU A 132 5.43 -4.74 8.76
C LEU A 132 4.78 -3.41 9.19
N LEU A 133 3.89 -3.46 10.17
CA LEU A 133 3.21 -2.27 10.65
C LEU A 133 4.18 -1.23 11.23
N ARG A 134 5.21 -1.67 11.94
CA ARG A 134 6.25 -0.79 12.50
C ARG A 134 7.12 -0.17 11.40
N ILE A 135 7.57 -0.96 10.42
CA ILE A 135 8.30 -0.44 9.26
C ILE A 135 7.44 0.52 8.46
N GLY A 136 6.19 0.16 8.17
CA GLY A 136 5.27 1.01 7.43
C GLY A 136 4.97 2.33 8.15
N THR A 137 4.85 2.31 9.47
CA THR A 137 4.70 3.53 10.27
C THR A 137 5.90 4.45 10.09
N ARG A 138 7.12 3.91 10.08
CA ARG A 138 8.30 4.70 9.83
C ARG A 138 8.31 5.31 8.44
N TYR A 139 7.99 4.51 7.40
CA TYR A 139 7.88 5.02 6.04
C TYR A 139 6.85 6.16 5.93
N VAL A 140 5.72 6.05 6.64
CA VAL A 140 4.72 7.13 6.73
C VAL A 140 5.30 8.39 7.35
N MET A 141 6.09 8.25 8.42
CA MET A 141 6.71 9.40 9.10
C MET A 141 7.79 10.08 8.24
N GLU A 142 8.40 9.32 7.34
CA GLU A 142 9.43 9.78 6.40
C GLU A 142 8.84 10.22 5.04
N ASP A 143 7.51 10.27 4.88
CA ASP A 143 6.80 10.53 3.62
C ASP A 143 7.24 9.62 2.47
N ASN A 144 7.65 8.38 2.78
CA ASN A 144 8.14 7.40 1.83
C ASN A 144 6.98 6.61 1.20
N ASN A 145 6.90 6.65 -0.13
CA ASN A 145 5.85 5.95 -0.89
C ASN A 145 5.84 4.42 -0.69
N ALA A 146 6.95 3.81 -0.26
CA ALA A 146 6.99 2.38 0.08
C ALA A 146 6.04 2.01 1.23
N ALA A 147 5.56 2.99 2.00
CA ALA A 147 4.52 2.78 3.02
C ALA A 147 3.24 2.17 2.44
N TRP A 148 2.90 2.46 1.19
CA TRP A 148 1.73 1.88 0.51
C TRP A 148 1.90 0.37 0.28
N ASP A 149 3.06 -0.06 -0.21
CA ASP A 149 3.36 -1.48 -0.44
C ASP A 149 3.27 -2.25 0.88
N ILE A 150 3.86 -1.69 1.93
CA ILE A 150 3.81 -2.27 3.29
C ILE A 150 2.36 -2.33 3.82
N ALA A 151 1.56 -1.28 3.61
CA ALA A 151 0.16 -1.27 4.03
C ALA A 151 -0.66 -2.37 3.33
N TYR A 152 -0.42 -2.61 2.04
CA TYR A 152 -1.03 -3.70 1.28
C TYR A 152 -0.66 -5.06 1.82
N MET A 153 0.64 -5.31 1.96
CA MET A 153 1.13 -6.57 2.48
C MET A 153 0.56 -6.84 3.87
N ALA A 154 0.66 -5.88 4.78
CA ALA A 154 0.12 -6.00 6.13
C ALA A 154 -1.39 -6.29 6.12
N ARG A 155 -2.16 -5.57 5.27
CA ARG A 155 -3.61 -5.78 5.17
C ARG A 155 -3.97 -7.15 4.63
N PHE A 156 -3.25 -7.63 3.63
CA PHE A 156 -3.45 -8.97 3.08
C PHE A 156 -3.12 -10.03 4.13
N LEU A 157 -1.97 -9.94 4.80
CA LEU A 157 -1.56 -10.91 5.81
C LEU A 157 -2.51 -10.93 7.02
N GLU A 158 -3.05 -9.77 7.44
CA GLU A 158 -4.12 -9.69 8.45
C GLU A 158 -5.35 -10.52 8.04
N GLN A 159 -5.80 -10.37 6.78
CA GLN A 159 -6.94 -11.12 6.27
C GLN A 159 -6.62 -12.61 6.12
N TYR A 160 -5.44 -12.94 5.63
CA TYR A 160 -4.96 -14.32 5.52
C TYR A 160 -4.93 -15.00 6.89
N ALA A 161 -4.31 -14.38 7.89
CA ALA A 161 -4.23 -14.91 9.25
C ALA A 161 -5.62 -15.14 9.85
N ALA A 162 -6.53 -14.17 9.69
CA ALA A 162 -7.89 -14.28 10.21
C ALA A 162 -8.67 -15.45 9.57
N VAL A 163 -8.51 -15.67 8.28
CA VAL A 163 -9.30 -16.65 7.51
C VAL A 163 -8.67 -18.03 7.52
N LYS A 164 -7.36 -18.12 7.23
CA LYS A 164 -6.67 -19.40 7.02
C LYS A 164 -6.08 -19.98 8.31
N LEU A 165 -5.54 -19.16 9.19
CA LEU A 165 -4.85 -19.62 10.40
C LEU A 165 -5.76 -19.67 11.62
N LYS A 166 -6.68 -18.72 11.79
CA LYS A 166 -7.64 -18.70 12.90
C LYS A 166 -8.92 -19.48 12.60
N GLN A 167 -8.93 -20.23 11.49
CA GLN A 167 -10.00 -21.15 11.06
C GLN A 167 -11.41 -20.55 11.09
N THR A 168 -11.55 -19.26 10.76
CA THR A 168 -12.86 -18.67 10.62
C THR A 168 -13.50 -19.17 9.31
N GLN A 169 -14.84 -19.31 9.29
CA GLN A 169 -15.56 -19.64 8.04
C GLN A 169 -15.61 -18.47 7.05
N ALA A 170 -15.06 -17.31 7.42
CA ALA A 170 -15.03 -16.13 6.59
C ALA A 170 -14.07 -16.31 5.39
N LEU A 171 -14.42 -15.69 4.27
CA LEU A 171 -13.55 -15.54 3.11
C LEU A 171 -12.67 -14.29 3.26
N ILE A 172 -11.55 -14.27 2.53
CA ILE A 172 -10.70 -13.07 2.48
C ILE A 172 -11.52 -11.89 1.95
N ASN A 173 -11.56 -10.83 2.74
CA ASN A 173 -12.29 -9.63 2.35
C ASN A 173 -11.44 -8.75 1.42
N TRP A 174 -11.41 -9.11 0.15
CA TRP A 174 -10.66 -8.40 -0.89
C TRP A 174 -11.06 -6.93 -1.00
N SER A 175 -12.33 -6.59 -0.77
CA SER A 175 -12.76 -5.18 -0.77
C SER A 175 -12.02 -4.33 0.26
N LYS A 176 -11.68 -4.89 1.43
CA LYS A 176 -10.87 -4.19 2.43
C LYS A 176 -9.42 -3.99 1.98
N ILE A 177 -8.87 -4.92 1.19
CA ILE A 177 -7.54 -4.81 0.62
C ILE A 177 -7.55 -3.70 -0.44
N PHE A 178 -8.51 -3.70 -1.35
CA PHE A 178 -8.62 -2.68 -2.41
C PHE A 178 -8.93 -1.27 -1.92
N GLN A 179 -9.49 -1.12 -0.71
CA GLN A 179 -9.66 0.22 -0.11
C GLN A 179 -8.33 0.95 0.13
N LEU A 180 -7.22 0.21 0.14
CA LEU A 180 -5.88 0.76 0.20
C LEU A 180 -5.31 1.07 -1.19
N ASN A 181 -6.13 0.94 -2.27
CA ASN A 181 -5.62 1.15 -3.62
C ASN A 181 -4.71 2.39 -3.64
N PRO A 182 -3.41 2.24 -4.03
CA PRO A 182 -2.42 3.29 -3.85
C PRO A 182 -2.75 4.42 -4.79
N ILE A 183 -3.48 5.36 -4.25
CA ILE A 183 -3.66 6.62 -4.89
C ILE A 183 -2.54 7.46 -4.34
N ARG A 184 -1.47 7.56 -5.10
CA ARG A 184 -0.37 8.45 -4.75
C ARG A 184 -0.96 9.80 -4.38
N GLY A 185 -0.70 10.25 -3.14
CA GLY A 185 -1.22 11.51 -2.62
C GLY A 185 -2.47 11.42 -1.74
N ASP A 186 -3.03 10.24 -1.45
CA ASP A 186 -4.04 10.06 -0.41
C ASP A 186 -3.41 9.68 0.95
N ASP A 187 -2.51 10.51 1.44
CA ASP A 187 -1.80 10.31 2.70
C ASP A 187 -2.76 10.16 3.88
N HIS A 188 -3.94 10.78 3.80
CA HIS A 188 -4.98 10.62 4.82
C HIS A 188 -5.39 9.15 5.01
N THR A 189 -5.60 8.40 3.94
CA THR A 189 -5.97 6.98 4.04
C THR A 189 -4.81 6.14 4.56
N LEU A 190 -3.60 6.42 4.11
CA LEU A 190 -2.38 5.72 4.49
C LEU A 190 -2.06 5.94 5.97
N VAL A 191 -1.98 7.18 6.43
CA VAL A 191 -1.71 7.53 7.83
C VAL A 191 -2.77 6.90 8.75
N ASN A 192 -4.06 7.02 8.38
CA ASN A 192 -5.15 6.46 9.17
C ASN A 192 -5.13 4.91 9.22
N PHE A 193 -4.58 4.25 8.20
CA PHE A 193 -4.37 2.80 8.20
C PHE A 193 -3.42 2.38 9.33
N PHE A 194 -2.25 3.01 9.43
CA PHE A 194 -1.25 2.70 10.46
C PHE A 194 -1.69 3.18 11.85
N ARG A 195 -2.24 4.38 11.96
CA ARG A 195 -2.75 4.95 13.21
C ARG A 195 -3.73 4.04 13.94
N LYS A 196 -4.62 3.37 13.22
CA LYS A 196 -5.59 2.44 13.79
C LYS A 196 -4.98 1.15 14.33
N ARG A 197 -3.73 0.84 13.98
CA ARG A 197 -3.03 -0.41 14.32
C ARG A 197 -1.90 -0.21 15.30
N ILE A 198 -1.23 0.90 15.19
CA ILE A 198 -0.15 1.29 16.09
C ILE A 198 -0.56 2.58 16.80
N PRO A 199 -1.06 2.49 18.05
CA PRO A 199 -1.41 3.66 18.83
C PRO A 199 -0.13 4.42 19.20
N CYS A 200 0.09 5.55 18.53
CA CYS A 200 1.27 6.38 18.67
C CYS A 200 0.93 7.85 18.48
N SER A 201 1.35 8.72 19.39
CA SER A 201 1.14 10.16 19.29
C SER A 201 1.72 10.75 17.99
N CYS A 202 2.87 10.24 17.52
CA CYS A 202 3.44 10.68 16.25
C CYS A 202 2.50 10.48 15.06
N LEU A 203 1.78 9.35 15.03
CA LEU A 203 0.78 9.08 13.98
C LEU A 203 -0.49 9.93 14.16
N ASP A 204 -0.84 10.30 15.39
CA ASP A 204 -1.92 11.24 15.65
C ASP A 204 -1.55 12.63 15.13
N ASP A 205 -0.35 13.11 15.41
CA ASP A 205 0.16 14.39 14.91
C ASP A 205 0.25 14.40 13.38
N LYS A 206 0.78 13.31 12.78
CA LYS A 206 0.82 13.18 11.31
C LYS A 206 -0.58 13.14 10.70
N TYR A 207 -1.54 12.49 11.36
CA TYR A 207 -2.93 12.48 10.92
C TYR A 207 -3.57 13.86 10.92
N GLU A 208 -3.31 14.67 11.95
CA GLU A 208 -3.79 16.06 12.01
C GLU A 208 -3.29 16.90 10.83
N GLN A 209 -2.06 16.66 10.39
CA GLN A 209 -1.47 17.33 9.21
C GLN A 209 -2.18 16.96 7.90
N VAL A 210 -2.57 15.69 7.75
CA VAL A 210 -3.12 15.16 6.47
C VAL A 210 -4.64 15.02 6.45
N LYS A 211 -5.34 15.15 7.57
CA LYS A 211 -6.80 14.90 7.67
C LYS A 211 -7.65 15.78 6.76
N SER A 212 -7.14 16.96 6.40
CA SER A 212 -7.82 17.91 5.51
C SER A 212 -7.57 17.64 4.03
N ILE A 213 -6.68 16.69 3.68
CA ILE A 213 -6.39 16.33 2.30
C ILE A 213 -7.60 15.58 1.74
N THR A 214 -8.08 16.01 0.57
CA THR A 214 -9.18 15.36 -0.12
C THR A 214 -8.74 13.97 -0.57
N LYS A 215 -9.51 12.95 -0.18
CA LYS A 215 -9.27 11.57 -0.63
C LYS A 215 -9.53 11.45 -2.11
N MET A 216 -8.53 11.00 -2.83
CA MET A 216 -8.61 10.80 -4.26
C MET A 216 -8.81 9.33 -4.62
N GLY A 217 -9.38 9.06 -5.79
CA GLY A 217 -9.51 7.78 -6.45
C GLY A 217 -8.93 7.86 -7.86
N ILE A 218 -8.50 6.74 -8.42
CA ILE A 218 -8.04 6.69 -9.81
C ILE A 218 -9.15 6.11 -10.70
N CYS A 219 -9.38 6.71 -11.87
CA CYS A 219 -10.21 6.10 -12.90
C CYS A 219 -9.37 5.08 -13.68
N TYR A 220 -9.83 3.84 -13.76
CA TYR A 220 -9.14 2.76 -14.46
C TYR A 220 -9.13 2.93 -15.98
N ASN A 221 -10.13 3.63 -16.55
CA ASN A 221 -10.13 3.94 -17.97
C ASN A 221 -8.88 4.77 -18.34
N LEU A 222 -8.00 4.21 -19.16
CA LEU A 222 -6.76 4.85 -19.62
C LEU A 222 -7.02 6.14 -20.40
N HIS A 223 -8.17 6.25 -21.07
CA HIS A 223 -8.61 7.41 -21.86
C HIS A 223 -9.52 8.36 -21.08
N CYS A 224 -9.45 8.32 -19.73
CA CYS A 224 -10.23 9.23 -18.91
C CYS A 224 -9.76 10.67 -19.07
N ASN A 225 -10.72 11.61 -19.23
CA ASN A 225 -10.43 13.03 -19.41
C ASN A 225 -10.01 13.78 -18.14
N PHE A 226 -10.07 13.15 -16.99
CA PHE A 226 -9.57 13.78 -15.76
C PHE A 226 -8.04 13.79 -15.72
N PRO A 227 -7.42 14.90 -15.28
CA PRO A 227 -5.97 14.98 -15.13
C PRO A 227 -5.45 13.82 -14.26
N ASP A 228 -4.41 13.13 -14.76
CA ASP A 228 -3.83 11.95 -14.11
C ASP A 228 -4.85 10.86 -13.76
N ARG A 229 -6.04 10.91 -14.35
CA ARG A 229 -7.19 10.06 -14.04
C ARG A 229 -7.63 10.15 -12.56
N MET A 230 -7.24 11.21 -11.86
CA MET A 230 -7.50 11.41 -10.44
C MET A 230 -8.88 12.04 -10.23
N VAL A 231 -9.68 11.42 -9.39
CA VAL A 231 -11.05 11.83 -9.08
C VAL A 231 -11.27 11.80 -7.57
N GLU A 232 -12.03 12.71 -7.03
CA GLU A 232 -12.43 12.61 -5.61
C GLU A 232 -13.06 11.24 -5.33
N ARG A 233 -12.59 10.56 -4.28
CA ARG A 233 -13.04 9.19 -3.94
C ARG A 233 -14.54 9.09 -3.73
N SER A 234 -15.18 10.13 -3.21
CA SER A 234 -16.62 10.24 -3.03
C SER A 234 -17.40 10.17 -4.35
N ARG A 235 -16.75 10.48 -5.47
CA ARG A 235 -17.33 10.49 -6.82
C ARG A 235 -16.96 9.25 -7.64
N THR A 236 -16.13 8.34 -7.09
CA THR A 236 -15.75 7.14 -7.81
C THR A 236 -16.79 6.02 -7.66
N MET A 237 -16.98 5.27 -8.73
CA MET A 237 -17.79 4.06 -8.77
C MET A 237 -16.88 2.84 -8.87
N TYR A 238 -17.28 1.75 -8.22
CA TYR A 238 -16.56 0.48 -8.30
C TYR A 238 -17.19 -0.43 -9.36
N CYS A 239 -16.36 -1.21 -10.03
CA CYS A 239 -16.88 -2.35 -10.78
C CYS A 239 -17.69 -3.25 -9.83
N SER A 240 -18.97 -3.46 -10.14
CA SER A 240 -19.89 -4.23 -9.27
C SER A 240 -19.46 -5.69 -9.12
N ARG A 241 -18.75 -6.24 -10.11
CA ARG A 241 -18.29 -7.62 -10.13
C ARG A 241 -17.02 -7.81 -9.29
N CYS A 242 -15.93 -7.18 -9.69
CA CYS A 242 -14.63 -7.39 -9.03
C CYS A 242 -14.37 -6.44 -7.85
N ARG A 243 -15.03 -5.29 -7.78
CA ARG A 243 -14.81 -4.21 -6.79
C ARG A 243 -13.35 -3.72 -6.67
N GLY A 244 -12.47 -4.15 -7.57
CA GLY A 244 -11.07 -3.74 -7.61
C GLY A 244 -10.82 -2.53 -8.52
N ALA A 245 -11.54 -2.42 -9.64
CA ALA A 245 -11.46 -1.28 -10.54
C ALA A 245 -12.43 -0.18 -10.13
N THR A 246 -11.97 1.07 -10.21
CA THR A 246 -12.75 2.28 -9.92
C THR A 246 -12.85 3.16 -11.16
N TYR A 247 -13.96 3.86 -11.30
CA TYR A 247 -14.25 4.72 -12.45
C TYR A 247 -14.88 6.03 -12.00
N CYS A 248 -14.64 7.10 -12.72
CA CYS A 248 -15.26 8.41 -12.48
C CYS A 248 -16.72 8.45 -12.93
N SER A 249 -17.11 7.59 -13.90
CA SER A 249 -18.47 7.52 -14.46
C SER A 249 -18.76 6.15 -15.08
N ARG A 250 -20.02 5.90 -15.41
CA ARG A 250 -20.45 4.69 -16.15
C ARG A 250 -19.92 4.65 -17.56
N GLU A 251 -19.76 5.81 -18.18
CA GLU A 251 -19.18 5.95 -19.51
C GLU A 251 -17.73 5.48 -19.54
N CYS A 252 -16.94 5.90 -18.56
CA CYS A 252 -15.56 5.41 -18.40
C CYS A 252 -15.51 3.90 -18.14
N GLN A 253 -16.43 3.36 -17.30
CA GLN A 253 -16.51 1.92 -17.08
C GLN A 253 -16.86 1.16 -18.36
N LYS A 254 -17.80 1.66 -19.17
CA LYS A 254 -18.18 1.04 -20.43
C LYS A 254 -17.04 1.08 -21.46
N ALA A 255 -16.35 2.21 -21.55
CA ALA A 255 -15.22 2.39 -22.46
C ALA A 255 -14.06 1.43 -22.13
N ASP A 256 -13.81 1.18 -20.84
CA ASP A 256 -12.75 0.29 -20.36
C ASP A 256 -13.15 -1.19 -20.37
N TRP A 257 -14.44 -1.50 -20.57
CA TRP A 257 -14.98 -2.85 -20.31
C TRP A 257 -14.35 -3.94 -21.18
N SER A 258 -13.99 -3.66 -22.42
CA SER A 258 -13.36 -4.64 -23.31
C SER A 258 -12.05 -5.17 -22.74
N GLU A 259 -11.24 -4.29 -22.14
CA GLU A 259 -9.95 -4.63 -21.52
C GLU A 259 -10.16 -5.16 -20.08
N HIS A 260 -10.95 -4.44 -19.28
CA HIS A 260 -11.20 -4.81 -17.90
C HIS A 260 -11.89 -6.17 -17.73
N LYS A 261 -12.76 -6.58 -18.64
CA LYS A 261 -13.50 -7.85 -18.58
C LYS A 261 -12.58 -9.06 -18.44
N GLU A 262 -11.50 -9.10 -19.18
CA GLU A 262 -10.53 -10.21 -19.14
C GLU A 262 -9.82 -10.26 -17.79
N ILE A 263 -9.33 -9.13 -17.31
CA ILE A 263 -8.67 -9.00 -15.99
C ILE A 263 -9.66 -9.35 -14.87
N CYS A 264 -10.90 -8.87 -14.98
CA CYS A 264 -11.96 -9.13 -14.02
C CYS A 264 -12.30 -10.62 -13.91
N ASN A 265 -12.39 -11.33 -15.05
CA ASN A 265 -12.67 -12.76 -15.10
C ASN A 265 -11.50 -13.60 -14.57
N HIS A 266 -10.29 -13.27 -15.01
CA HIS A 266 -9.07 -13.95 -14.57
C HIS A 266 -8.87 -13.84 -13.06
N ARG A 267 -9.09 -12.66 -12.52
CA ARG A 267 -9.07 -12.41 -11.09
C ARG A 267 -10.06 -13.26 -10.29
N ASP A 268 -11.31 -13.30 -10.73
CA ASP A 268 -12.35 -14.11 -10.07
C ASP A 268 -11.95 -15.59 -10.02
N SER A 269 -11.38 -16.11 -11.11
CA SER A 269 -10.90 -17.49 -11.20
C SER A 269 -9.76 -17.77 -10.22
N ILE A 270 -8.75 -16.89 -10.17
CA ILE A 270 -7.59 -17.04 -9.26
C ILE A 270 -8.02 -16.96 -7.79
N ILE A 271 -8.92 -16.04 -7.46
CA ILE A 271 -9.44 -15.91 -6.10
C ILE A 271 -10.24 -17.16 -5.71
N ALA A 272 -11.10 -17.65 -6.59
CA ALA A 272 -11.89 -18.86 -6.35
C ALA A 272 -10.98 -20.08 -6.13
N GLU A 273 -9.94 -20.26 -6.95
CA GLU A 273 -8.96 -21.34 -6.78
C GLU A 273 -8.20 -21.21 -5.45
N PHE A 274 -7.77 -20.01 -5.09
CA PHE A 274 -7.07 -19.74 -3.83
C PHE A 274 -7.94 -20.04 -2.59
N GLU A 275 -9.22 -19.76 -2.70
CA GLU A 275 -10.19 -20.01 -1.62
C GLU A 275 -10.64 -21.47 -1.56
N ALA A 276 -10.81 -22.15 -2.70
CA ALA A 276 -11.25 -23.55 -2.77
C ALA A 276 -10.23 -24.57 -2.23
N LYS A 277 -8.93 -24.24 -2.25
CA LYS A 277 -7.88 -25.11 -1.65
C LYS A 277 -8.01 -25.31 -0.13
N LYS A 278 -8.98 -24.67 0.51
CA LYS A 278 -9.31 -24.87 1.93
C LYS A 278 -10.01 -26.20 2.19
N GLU A 279 -10.70 -26.79 1.20
CA GLU A 279 -11.54 -27.98 1.42
C GLU A 279 -10.77 -29.32 1.36
N ARG A 280 -9.48 -29.31 1.02
CA ARG A 280 -8.69 -30.53 0.78
C ARG A 280 -7.50 -30.74 1.72
N SER A 281 -7.34 -29.91 2.72
CA SER A 281 -6.31 -30.02 3.76
C SER A 281 -6.94 -30.14 5.16
#